data_2f6a667c19b77ab0c72d2beffd3e70e7
#
_entry.id   2f6a667c19b77ab0c72d2beffd3e70e7
#
_cell.length_a   1.000
_cell.length_b   1.000
_cell.length_c   1.000
_cell.angle_alpha   90.00
_cell.angle_beta   90.00
_cell.angle_gamma   90.00
#
_symmetry.space_group_name_H-M   'P 1'
#
loop_
_entity.id
_entity.type
_entity.pdbx_description
1 polymer ?
#
loop_
_entity_poly.entity_id
_entity_poly.type
_entity_poly.pdbx_seq_one_letter_code
_entity_poly.pdbx_strand_id
1 'polypeptide(L)'
;MFNVKIFSTGSEGNCIQIDNVLIDIGLTKKKLTNLGVDFDSITDVFVTHKHGDHYNDPLFRYLQEEEKNIYISQDTFDSKEIALTDNLTIYEESPKEIVIGSKKYPKYKCGELTVIPVPQKHFDIVNYALVIEKGDYRLLYSTDLDTLSPSDLGDGLLHLGMFDTILLEGNYDEHYLRQYIGEHLKLIHADLKPETMTDEELESFVKGRYKSLPKELSQLLFRAVQNMRHLSKEQARSYVRQHLKEDGQYFEIHRSSKFYQR
;
A
#
# COMPACT_ATOMS: atom_id res chain seq x y z
N MET A 1 -9.13 19.80 -8.78
CA MET A 1 -9.47 18.86 -7.70
C MET A 1 -9.56 17.47 -8.30
N PHE A 2 -9.21 16.41 -7.55
CA PHE A 2 -9.30 15.02 -7.98
C PHE A 2 -10.71 14.45 -7.77
N ASN A 3 -11.17 13.58 -8.68
CA ASN A 3 -12.32 12.73 -8.46
C ASN A 3 -11.82 11.37 -7.95
N VAL A 4 -11.94 11.16 -6.63
CA VAL A 4 -11.46 9.94 -5.95
C VAL A 4 -12.63 9.02 -5.67
N LYS A 5 -12.53 7.76 -6.12
CA LYS A 5 -13.47 6.68 -5.78
C LYS A 5 -12.70 5.52 -5.14
N ILE A 6 -13.08 5.15 -3.94
CA ILE A 6 -12.50 4.02 -3.20
C ILE A 6 -13.48 2.85 -3.32
N PHE A 7 -13.13 1.84 -4.11
CA PHE A 7 -13.97 0.65 -4.30
C PHE A 7 -13.72 -0.41 -3.23
N SER A 8 -12.45 -0.61 -2.88
CA SER A 8 -12.04 -1.55 -1.84
C SER A 8 -10.64 -1.21 -1.36
N THR A 9 -10.39 -1.42 -0.07
CA THR A 9 -9.06 -1.34 0.53
C THR A 9 -8.90 -2.41 1.62
N GLY A 10 -7.73 -3.05 1.66
CA GLY A 10 -7.38 -4.08 2.65
C GLY A 10 -7.14 -5.45 2.04
N SER A 11 -6.86 -6.44 2.87
CA SER A 11 -6.40 -7.78 2.50
C SER A 11 -7.38 -8.61 1.64
N GLU A 12 -8.61 -8.17 1.45
CA GLU A 12 -9.56 -8.81 0.54
C GLU A 12 -9.42 -8.32 -0.90
N GLY A 13 -8.65 -7.28 -1.11
CA GLY A 13 -8.33 -6.68 -2.41
C GLY A 13 -8.43 -5.16 -2.38
N ASN A 14 -7.45 -4.54 -3.04
CA ASN A 14 -7.32 -3.10 -3.16
C ASN A 14 -7.70 -2.66 -4.58
N CYS A 15 -8.48 -1.60 -4.68
CA CYS A 15 -8.81 -0.92 -5.93
C CYS A 15 -9.38 0.46 -5.65
N ILE A 16 -8.73 1.49 -6.17
CA ILE A 16 -9.23 2.86 -6.18
C ILE A 16 -9.12 3.47 -7.58
N GLN A 17 -9.96 4.46 -7.83
CA GLN A 17 -9.92 5.23 -9.07
C GLN A 17 -9.69 6.70 -8.76
N ILE A 18 -8.76 7.32 -9.49
CA ILE A 18 -8.51 8.76 -9.46
C ILE A 18 -8.66 9.29 -10.88
N ASP A 19 -9.75 10.02 -11.11
CA ASP A 19 -10.19 10.46 -12.46
C ASP A 19 -10.29 9.25 -13.42
N ASN A 20 -9.40 9.14 -14.42
CA ASN A 20 -9.33 8.05 -15.42
C ASN A 20 -8.28 6.98 -15.08
N VAL A 21 -7.60 7.09 -13.96
CA VAL A 21 -6.54 6.17 -13.51
C VAL A 21 -7.10 5.20 -12.49
N LEU A 22 -6.95 3.89 -12.73
CA LEU A 22 -7.23 2.83 -11.77
C LEU A 22 -5.94 2.46 -11.04
N ILE A 23 -5.99 2.34 -9.73
CA ILE A 23 -4.84 1.96 -8.89
C ILE A 23 -5.18 0.68 -8.15
N ASP A 24 -4.34 -0.30 -8.32
CA ASP A 24 -4.47 -1.68 -7.87
C ASP A 24 -5.70 -2.41 -8.42
N ILE A 25 -5.53 -3.68 -8.67
CA ILE A 25 -6.51 -4.55 -9.30
C ILE A 25 -6.63 -5.88 -8.53
N GLY A 26 -6.63 -5.80 -7.19
CA GLY A 26 -6.66 -6.99 -6.32
C GLY A 26 -8.01 -7.72 -6.30
N LEU A 27 -9.00 -7.25 -7.03
CA LEU A 27 -10.35 -7.84 -7.11
C LEU A 27 -10.64 -8.39 -8.50
N THR A 28 -11.61 -9.32 -8.59
CA THR A 28 -12.09 -9.81 -9.88
C THR A 28 -12.87 -8.73 -10.64
N LYS A 29 -12.84 -8.76 -11.98
CA LYS A 29 -13.63 -7.88 -12.85
C LYS A 29 -15.09 -7.81 -12.41
N LYS A 30 -15.73 -8.97 -12.17
CA LYS A 30 -17.12 -9.06 -11.73
C LYS A 30 -17.37 -8.29 -10.43
N LYS A 31 -16.49 -8.44 -9.43
CA LYS A 31 -16.63 -7.74 -8.16
C LYS A 31 -16.48 -6.22 -8.34
N LEU A 32 -15.53 -5.77 -9.15
CA LEU A 32 -15.31 -4.35 -9.43
C LEU A 32 -16.47 -3.73 -10.23
N THR A 33 -17.01 -4.44 -11.24
CA THR A 33 -18.21 -4.00 -11.97
C THR A 33 -19.41 -3.83 -11.01
N ASN A 34 -19.62 -4.78 -10.09
CA ASN A 34 -20.68 -4.69 -9.10
C ASN A 34 -20.48 -3.53 -8.10
N LEU A 35 -19.23 -3.13 -7.86
CA LEU A 35 -18.88 -1.94 -7.04
C LEU A 35 -18.98 -0.63 -7.82
N GLY A 36 -19.30 -0.68 -9.11
CA GLY A 36 -19.52 0.49 -9.96
C GLY A 36 -18.30 0.98 -10.72
N VAL A 37 -17.27 0.14 -10.91
CA VAL A 37 -16.17 0.46 -11.82
C VAL A 37 -16.67 0.46 -13.25
N ASP A 38 -16.52 1.59 -13.93
CA ASP A 38 -16.73 1.75 -15.36
C ASP A 38 -15.38 1.61 -16.06
N PHE A 39 -15.09 0.42 -16.59
CA PHE A 39 -13.83 0.12 -17.27
C PHE A 39 -13.65 0.90 -18.58
N ASP A 40 -14.73 1.37 -19.22
CA ASP A 40 -14.62 2.17 -20.44
C ASP A 40 -14.04 3.56 -20.14
N SER A 41 -14.30 4.09 -18.94
CA SER A 41 -13.75 5.38 -18.49
C SER A 41 -12.29 5.30 -18.04
N ILE A 42 -11.73 4.11 -17.83
CA ILE A 42 -10.35 3.90 -17.42
C ILE A 42 -9.43 3.90 -18.64
N THR A 43 -8.38 4.67 -18.60
CA THR A 43 -7.34 4.70 -19.64
C THR A 43 -6.01 4.13 -19.17
N ASP A 44 -5.71 4.30 -17.88
CA ASP A 44 -4.42 3.97 -17.28
C ASP A 44 -4.61 3.16 -15.99
N VAL A 45 -3.75 2.18 -15.76
CA VAL A 45 -3.80 1.27 -14.62
C VAL A 45 -2.42 1.18 -13.97
N PHE A 46 -2.32 1.47 -12.68
CA PHE A 46 -1.10 1.34 -11.90
C PHE A 46 -1.24 0.22 -10.88
N VAL A 47 -0.29 -0.72 -10.87
CA VAL A 47 -0.22 -1.78 -9.86
C VAL A 47 0.96 -1.49 -8.95
N THR A 48 0.70 -1.26 -7.67
CA THR A 48 1.72 -0.85 -6.71
C THR A 48 2.75 -1.95 -6.42
N HIS A 49 2.30 -3.20 -6.34
CA HIS A 49 3.18 -4.36 -6.10
C HIS A 49 2.47 -5.69 -6.40
N LYS A 50 3.23 -6.79 -6.30
CA LYS A 50 2.84 -8.14 -6.77
C LYS A 50 1.88 -8.95 -5.88
N HIS A 51 1.53 -8.50 -4.67
CA HIS A 51 0.66 -9.28 -3.79
C HIS A 51 -0.75 -9.49 -4.37
N GLY A 52 -1.39 -10.59 -3.98
CA GLY A 52 -2.65 -11.02 -4.59
C GLY A 52 -3.85 -10.13 -4.29
N ASP A 53 -3.78 -9.31 -3.25
CA ASP A 53 -4.77 -8.29 -2.93
C ASP A 53 -4.52 -6.95 -3.65
N HIS A 54 -3.46 -6.85 -4.46
CA HIS A 54 -3.16 -5.72 -5.36
C HIS A 54 -3.15 -6.13 -6.83
N TYR A 55 -2.99 -7.43 -7.11
CA TYR A 55 -2.88 -7.97 -8.47
C TYR A 55 -3.77 -9.19 -8.67
N ASN A 56 -4.68 -9.11 -9.65
CA ASN A 56 -5.55 -10.21 -10.08
C ASN A 56 -5.27 -10.55 -11.55
N ASP A 57 -4.66 -11.70 -11.82
CA ASP A 57 -4.20 -12.11 -13.15
C ASP A 57 -5.31 -12.11 -14.22
N PRO A 58 -6.52 -12.66 -14.00
CA PRO A 58 -7.61 -12.59 -14.98
C PRO A 58 -8.03 -11.16 -15.32
N LEU A 59 -8.05 -10.25 -14.34
CA LEU A 59 -8.39 -8.85 -14.58
C LEU A 59 -7.27 -8.14 -15.33
N PHE A 60 -6.00 -8.42 -14.97
CA PHE A 60 -4.85 -7.85 -15.65
C PHE A 60 -4.86 -8.20 -17.15
N ARG A 61 -5.06 -9.47 -17.51
CA ARG A 61 -5.15 -9.92 -18.92
C ARG A 61 -6.30 -9.25 -19.66
N TYR A 62 -7.47 -9.14 -19.04
CA TYR A 62 -8.58 -8.40 -19.61
C TYR A 62 -8.21 -6.94 -19.92
N LEU A 63 -7.52 -6.24 -19.00
CA LEU A 63 -7.10 -4.85 -19.20
C LEU A 63 -6.05 -4.71 -20.32
N GLN A 64 -5.16 -5.70 -20.48
CA GLN A 64 -4.24 -5.75 -21.62
C GLN A 64 -4.99 -5.94 -22.96
N GLU A 65 -5.98 -6.84 -23.01
CA GLU A 65 -6.83 -7.10 -24.20
C GLU A 65 -7.66 -5.85 -24.59
N GLU A 66 -8.10 -5.06 -23.60
CA GLU A 66 -8.80 -3.78 -23.80
C GLU A 66 -7.82 -2.61 -24.08
N GLU A 67 -6.55 -2.91 -24.34
CA GLU A 67 -5.50 -1.95 -24.69
C GLU A 67 -5.34 -0.79 -23.69
N LYS A 68 -5.63 -1.02 -22.38
CA LYS A 68 -5.38 -0.04 -21.34
C LYS A 68 -3.88 0.10 -21.11
N ASN A 69 -3.39 1.32 -20.86
CA ASN A 69 -1.99 1.54 -20.47
C ASN A 69 -1.78 0.96 -19.07
N ILE A 70 -0.88 0.02 -18.91
CA ILE A 70 -0.63 -0.65 -17.63
C ILE A 70 0.80 -0.37 -17.18
N TYR A 71 0.94 0.02 -15.92
CA TYR A 71 2.21 0.37 -15.29
C TYR A 71 2.44 -0.52 -14.08
N ILE A 72 3.58 -1.21 -14.06
CA ILE A 72 3.96 -2.16 -13.00
C ILE A 72 5.44 -2.04 -12.66
N SER A 73 5.86 -2.60 -11.53
CA SER A 73 7.29 -2.75 -11.19
C SER A 73 7.93 -3.93 -11.92
N GLN A 74 9.27 -3.91 -12.06
CA GLN A 74 10.05 -5.04 -12.56
C GLN A 74 9.79 -6.29 -11.71
N ASP A 75 9.74 -6.15 -10.37
CA ASP A 75 9.46 -7.28 -9.46
C ASP A 75 8.07 -7.91 -9.71
N THR A 76 7.06 -7.11 -10.04
CA THR A 76 5.73 -7.62 -10.42
C THR A 76 5.78 -8.33 -11.77
N PHE A 77 6.44 -7.75 -12.75
CA PHE A 77 6.61 -8.33 -14.09
C PHE A 77 7.26 -9.72 -14.02
N ASP A 78 8.40 -9.82 -13.34
CA ASP A 78 9.18 -11.07 -13.25
C ASP A 78 8.43 -12.16 -12.46
N SER A 79 7.68 -11.78 -11.44
CA SER A 79 7.00 -12.74 -10.55
C SER A 79 5.69 -13.30 -11.11
N LYS A 80 5.09 -12.66 -12.13
CA LYS A 80 3.76 -13.01 -12.66
C LYS A 80 3.77 -13.60 -14.07
N GLU A 81 4.95 -13.86 -14.64
CA GLU A 81 5.11 -14.40 -16.00
C GLU A 81 4.28 -13.60 -17.04
N ILE A 82 4.33 -12.29 -16.95
CA ILE A 82 3.54 -11.36 -17.78
C ILE A 82 4.17 -11.29 -19.19
N ALA A 83 3.33 -11.37 -20.20
CA ALA A 83 3.77 -11.10 -21.56
C ALA A 83 3.97 -9.58 -21.78
N LEU A 84 5.11 -9.22 -22.37
CA LEU A 84 5.37 -7.84 -22.77
C LEU A 84 4.46 -7.45 -23.94
N THR A 85 3.75 -6.33 -23.80
CA THR A 85 2.85 -5.76 -24.81
C THR A 85 3.13 -4.26 -24.95
N ASP A 86 2.73 -3.65 -26.07
CA ASP A 86 3.00 -2.22 -26.34
C ASP A 86 2.34 -1.28 -25.30
N ASN A 87 1.29 -1.74 -24.64
CA ASN A 87 0.56 -1.00 -23.61
C ASN A 87 1.04 -1.29 -22.17
N LEU A 88 2.10 -2.09 -22.00
CA LEU A 88 2.69 -2.38 -20.71
C LEU A 88 3.99 -1.57 -20.51
N THR A 89 4.10 -0.91 -19.40
CA THR A 89 5.28 -0.11 -19.00
C THR A 89 5.79 -0.55 -17.63
N ILE A 90 7.10 -0.76 -17.54
CA ILE A 90 7.78 -1.07 -16.28
C ILE A 90 8.29 0.25 -15.68
N TYR A 91 8.02 0.48 -14.37
CA TYR A 91 8.34 1.74 -13.70
C TYR A 91 9.82 2.14 -13.84
N GLU A 92 10.71 1.17 -13.70
CA GLU A 92 12.16 1.39 -13.71
C GLU A 92 12.71 1.73 -15.11
N GLU A 93 11.93 1.51 -16.15
CA GLU A 93 12.32 1.76 -17.55
C GLU A 93 11.83 3.11 -18.09
N SER A 94 11.29 3.98 -17.23
CA SER A 94 10.74 5.27 -17.68
C SER A 94 11.81 6.18 -18.30
N PRO A 95 11.58 6.71 -19.52
CA PRO A 95 12.50 7.67 -20.14
C PRO A 95 12.36 9.08 -19.58
N LYS A 96 11.34 9.34 -18.75
CA LYS A 96 11.04 10.66 -18.17
C LYS A 96 11.17 10.62 -16.67
N GLU A 97 11.86 11.58 -16.11
CA GLU A 97 12.09 11.70 -14.66
C GLU A 97 11.65 13.08 -14.14
N ILE A 98 11.37 13.13 -12.86
CA ILE A 98 11.17 14.36 -12.07
C ILE A 98 12.08 14.33 -10.85
N VAL A 99 12.56 15.50 -10.43
CA VAL A 99 13.35 15.63 -9.19
C VAL A 99 12.43 16.09 -8.06
N ILE A 100 12.39 15.32 -6.97
CA ILE A 100 11.71 15.70 -5.73
C ILE A 100 12.75 15.65 -4.61
N GLY A 101 13.02 16.80 -3.99
CA GLY A 101 14.16 16.94 -3.06
C GLY A 101 15.49 16.70 -3.79
N SER A 102 16.26 15.71 -3.36
CA SER A 102 17.54 15.33 -3.96
C SER A 102 17.44 14.09 -4.87
N LYS A 103 16.26 13.52 -5.06
CA LYS A 103 16.06 12.24 -5.75
C LYS A 103 15.30 12.39 -7.05
N LYS A 104 15.56 11.48 -7.98
CA LYS A 104 14.89 11.37 -9.26
C LYS A 104 13.90 10.21 -9.23
N TYR A 105 12.73 10.45 -9.80
CA TYR A 105 11.64 9.47 -9.90
C TYR A 105 11.13 9.41 -11.33
N PRO A 106 10.69 8.22 -11.80
CA PRO A 106 9.96 8.10 -13.06
C PRO A 106 8.66 8.88 -12.99
N LYS A 107 8.21 9.42 -14.13
CA LYS A 107 6.92 10.09 -14.24
C LYS A 107 6.17 9.71 -15.51
N TYR A 108 4.86 9.58 -15.38
CA TYR A 108 3.96 9.18 -16.46
C TYR A 108 2.84 10.19 -16.63
N LYS A 109 2.51 10.50 -17.88
CA LYS A 109 1.41 11.40 -18.21
C LYS A 109 0.16 10.59 -18.57
N CYS A 110 -0.90 10.74 -17.78
CA CYS A 110 -2.17 10.03 -17.91
C CYS A 110 -3.30 11.05 -18.08
N GLY A 111 -3.54 11.49 -19.32
CA GLY A 111 -4.45 12.59 -19.60
C GLY A 111 -4.01 13.90 -18.93
N GLU A 112 -4.82 14.45 -18.03
CA GLU A 112 -4.47 15.65 -17.25
C GLU A 112 -3.58 15.34 -16.05
N LEU A 113 -3.47 14.07 -15.65
CA LEU A 113 -2.69 13.64 -14.50
C LEU A 113 -1.21 13.44 -14.86
N THR A 114 -0.36 13.65 -13.88
CA THR A 114 1.03 13.15 -13.87
C THR A 114 1.16 12.21 -12.69
N VAL A 115 1.54 10.97 -12.94
CA VAL A 115 1.72 9.94 -11.89
C VAL A 115 3.21 9.67 -11.71
N ILE A 116 3.67 9.69 -10.46
CA ILE A 116 5.06 9.56 -10.05
C ILE A 116 5.14 8.40 -9.06
N PRO A 117 5.56 7.20 -9.48
CA PRO A 117 5.82 6.08 -8.58
C PRO A 117 7.04 6.36 -7.70
N VAL A 118 6.88 6.18 -6.39
CA VAL A 118 7.93 6.36 -5.38
C VAL A 118 8.15 5.03 -4.67
N PRO A 119 9.32 4.40 -4.80
CA PRO A 119 9.56 3.09 -4.22
C PRO A 119 9.50 3.12 -2.69
N GLN A 120 8.86 2.11 -2.12
CA GLN A 120 8.65 1.91 -0.69
C GLN A 120 9.03 0.48 -0.30
N LYS A 121 9.32 0.29 0.97
CA LYS A 121 9.54 -1.04 1.52
C LYS A 121 8.22 -1.65 2.02
N HIS A 122 7.97 -2.89 1.61
CA HIS A 122 6.90 -3.73 2.17
C HIS A 122 7.40 -5.17 2.28
N PHE A 123 7.67 -5.66 3.50
CA PHE A 123 8.39 -6.92 3.74
C PHE A 123 9.75 -6.92 3.01
N ASP A 124 9.96 -7.92 2.15
CA ASP A 124 11.19 -8.08 1.35
C ASP A 124 10.97 -7.72 -0.14
N ILE A 125 9.92 -6.95 -0.44
CA ILE A 125 9.58 -6.50 -1.79
C ILE A 125 9.57 -4.98 -1.89
N VAL A 126 9.75 -4.48 -3.10
CA VAL A 126 9.51 -3.07 -3.41
C VAL A 126 8.03 -2.89 -3.72
N ASN A 127 7.39 -2.01 -2.95
CA ASN A 127 6.07 -1.47 -3.20
C ASN A 127 6.22 -0.04 -3.74
N TYR A 128 5.18 0.54 -4.31
CA TYR A 128 5.22 1.90 -4.81
C TYR A 128 4.08 2.74 -4.23
N ALA A 129 4.45 3.82 -3.54
CA ALA A 129 3.52 4.92 -3.35
C ALA A 129 3.39 5.69 -4.66
N LEU A 130 2.23 6.32 -4.89
CA LEU A 130 1.99 7.14 -6.07
C LEU A 130 1.76 8.59 -5.65
N VAL A 131 2.61 9.50 -6.12
CA VAL A 131 2.33 10.93 -6.09
C VAL A 131 1.63 11.29 -7.40
N ILE A 132 0.45 11.89 -7.31
CA ILE A 132 -0.38 12.22 -8.47
C ILE A 132 -0.58 13.73 -8.49
N GLU A 133 -0.28 14.35 -9.62
CA GLU A 133 -0.39 15.80 -9.82
C GLU A 133 -1.43 16.12 -10.90
N LYS A 134 -2.26 17.14 -10.65
CA LYS A 134 -3.24 17.70 -11.57
C LYS A 134 -3.24 19.24 -11.45
N GLY A 135 -2.58 19.91 -12.38
CA GLY A 135 -2.29 21.33 -12.23
C GLY A 135 -1.49 21.57 -10.95
N ASP A 136 -2.00 22.44 -10.06
CA ASP A 136 -1.36 22.76 -8.77
C ASP A 136 -1.77 21.83 -7.63
N TYR A 137 -2.67 20.87 -7.89
CA TYR A 137 -3.12 19.90 -6.89
C TYR A 137 -2.21 18.68 -6.84
N ARG A 138 -1.90 18.22 -5.62
CA ARG A 138 -1.08 17.03 -5.37
C ARG A 138 -1.82 16.04 -4.46
N LEU A 139 -1.77 14.78 -4.86
CA LEU A 139 -2.36 13.67 -4.11
C LEU A 139 -1.27 12.64 -3.82
N LEU A 140 -1.26 12.08 -2.62
CA LEU A 140 -0.48 10.90 -2.24
C LEU A 140 -1.42 9.71 -2.06
N TYR A 141 -1.10 8.60 -2.71
CA TYR A 141 -1.63 7.28 -2.41
C TYR A 141 -0.50 6.39 -1.93
N SER A 142 -0.67 5.78 -0.77
CA SER A 142 0.27 4.77 -0.27
C SER A 142 -0.42 3.78 0.66
N THR A 143 -0.18 2.51 0.41
CA THR A 143 -0.63 1.36 1.20
C THR A 143 0.49 0.33 1.28
N ASP A 144 0.41 -0.58 2.23
CA ASP A 144 1.36 -1.66 2.40
C ASP A 144 2.81 -1.17 2.49
N LEU A 145 3.12 -0.40 3.52
CA LEU A 145 4.48 0.08 3.76
C LEU A 145 4.91 -0.17 5.21
N ASP A 146 6.16 -0.63 5.35
CA ASP A 146 6.75 -0.95 6.65
C ASP A 146 7.17 0.32 7.41
N THR A 147 7.49 1.41 6.69
CA THR A 147 8.04 2.63 7.27
C THR A 147 7.81 3.84 6.38
N LEU A 148 7.68 5.02 7.01
CA LEU A 148 7.65 6.32 6.32
C LEU A 148 9.05 6.81 5.91
N SER A 149 10.10 6.24 6.49
CA SER A 149 11.49 6.61 6.26
C SER A 149 12.11 5.83 5.10
N PRO A 150 13.16 6.36 4.46
CA PRO A 150 13.95 5.61 3.49
C PRO A 150 14.49 4.29 4.07
N SER A 151 14.54 3.27 3.24
CA SER A 151 15.09 1.95 3.57
C SER A 151 15.93 1.42 2.40
N ASP A 152 16.51 0.24 2.55
CA ASP A 152 17.31 -0.40 1.48
C ASP A 152 16.49 -0.70 0.22
N LEU A 153 15.16 -0.90 0.38
CA LEU A 153 14.25 -1.24 -0.72
C LEU A 153 13.39 -0.06 -1.17
N GLY A 154 13.39 1.07 -0.47
CA GLY A 154 12.53 2.19 -0.83
C GLY A 154 12.95 3.53 -0.25
N ASP A 155 12.47 4.60 -0.89
CA ASP A 155 12.87 5.98 -0.59
C ASP A 155 12.13 6.62 0.58
N GLY A 156 11.03 6.02 1.05
CA GLY A 156 10.19 6.61 2.09
C GLY A 156 9.33 7.78 1.59
N LEU A 157 8.51 8.34 2.46
CA LEU A 157 7.55 9.40 2.13
C LEU A 157 7.91 10.78 2.70
N LEU A 158 8.83 10.86 3.66
CA LEU A 158 9.04 12.08 4.46
C LEU A 158 9.51 13.30 3.66
N HIS A 159 10.11 13.10 2.47
CA HIS A 159 10.67 14.19 1.65
C HIS A 159 9.74 14.67 0.53
N LEU A 160 8.55 14.09 0.40
CA LEU A 160 7.68 14.34 -0.75
C LEU A 160 6.95 15.70 -0.71
N GLY A 161 7.01 16.42 0.42
CA GLY A 161 6.38 17.74 0.58
C GLY A 161 4.90 17.67 0.97
N MET A 162 4.14 18.74 0.61
CA MET A 162 2.74 18.91 1.01
C MET A 162 1.77 18.38 -0.05
N PHE A 163 0.60 17.92 0.39
CA PHE A 163 -0.46 17.37 -0.45
C PHE A 163 -1.81 18.03 -0.18
N ASP A 164 -2.62 18.13 -1.22
CA ASP A 164 -4.04 18.54 -1.12
C ASP A 164 -4.93 17.36 -0.73
N THR A 165 -4.49 16.13 -1.06
CA THR A 165 -5.20 14.90 -0.72
C THR A 165 -4.20 13.82 -0.33
N ILE A 166 -4.47 13.11 0.75
CA ILE A 166 -3.67 11.96 1.20
C ILE A 166 -4.59 10.75 1.36
N LEU A 167 -4.28 9.66 0.65
CA LEU A 167 -4.81 8.33 0.89
C LEU A 167 -3.65 7.49 1.44
N LEU A 168 -3.65 7.24 2.72
CA LEU A 168 -2.56 6.54 3.42
C LEU A 168 -3.12 5.45 4.31
N GLU A 169 -2.45 4.30 4.33
CA GLU A 169 -2.82 3.24 5.26
C GLU A 169 -2.70 3.68 6.72
N GLY A 170 -3.64 3.20 7.54
CA GLY A 170 -3.58 3.24 8.99
C GLY A 170 -4.06 1.88 9.46
N ASN A 171 -3.21 0.85 9.28
CA ASN A 171 -3.63 -0.54 9.30
C ASN A 171 -4.13 -0.99 10.67
N TYR A 172 -3.44 -0.60 11.74
CA TYR A 172 -3.75 -1.07 13.10
C TYR A 172 -3.64 0.03 14.15
N ASP A 173 -4.33 -0.19 15.27
CA ASP A 173 -4.14 0.57 16.51
C ASP A 173 -2.99 -0.06 17.30
N GLU A 174 -1.90 0.68 17.47
CA GLU A 174 -0.67 0.15 18.09
C GLU A 174 -0.89 -0.30 19.54
N HIS A 175 -1.59 0.52 20.32
CA HIS A 175 -1.86 0.17 21.72
C HIS A 175 -2.71 -1.10 21.82
N TYR A 176 -3.78 -1.18 21.03
CA TYR A 176 -4.66 -2.34 21.02
C TYR A 176 -3.97 -3.61 20.53
N LEU A 177 -3.17 -3.53 19.49
CA LEU A 177 -2.41 -4.66 18.98
C LEU A 177 -1.42 -5.21 20.01
N ARG A 178 -0.67 -4.32 20.67
CA ARG A 178 0.28 -4.71 21.73
C ARG A 178 -0.42 -5.31 22.95
N GLN A 179 -1.54 -4.72 23.38
CA GLN A 179 -2.37 -5.30 24.44
C GLN A 179 -2.88 -6.70 24.05
N TYR A 180 -3.40 -6.85 22.82
CA TYR A 180 -3.86 -8.14 22.32
C TYR A 180 -2.75 -9.21 22.33
N ILE A 181 -1.57 -8.88 21.85
CA ILE A 181 -0.41 -9.79 21.91
C ILE A 181 -0.07 -10.12 23.36
N GLY A 182 -0.04 -9.12 24.25
CA GLY A 182 0.27 -9.28 25.67
C GLY A 182 -0.71 -10.23 26.39
N GLU A 183 -1.99 -10.09 26.16
CA GLU A 183 -3.01 -10.97 26.74
C GLU A 183 -2.82 -12.42 26.33
N HIS A 184 -2.46 -12.68 25.06
CA HIS A 184 -2.22 -14.02 24.57
C HIS A 184 -0.87 -14.60 25.02
N LEU A 185 0.17 -13.77 25.15
CA LEU A 185 1.46 -14.20 25.68
C LEU A 185 1.44 -14.47 27.18
N LYS A 186 0.62 -13.80 27.97
CA LYS A 186 0.41 -14.10 29.40
C LYS A 186 -0.06 -15.53 29.64
N LEU A 187 -0.75 -16.14 28.69
CA LEU A 187 -1.14 -17.57 28.76
C LEU A 187 0.07 -18.52 28.76
N ILE A 188 1.24 -18.03 28.33
CA ILE A 188 2.43 -18.86 28.11
C ILE A 188 3.63 -18.37 28.95
N HIS A 189 3.72 -17.06 29.19
CA HIS A 189 4.82 -16.43 29.94
C HIS A 189 4.32 -15.23 30.73
N ALA A 190 4.23 -15.39 32.06
CA ALA A 190 3.68 -14.37 32.95
C ALA A 190 4.49 -13.05 33.00
N ASP A 191 5.77 -13.07 32.64
CA ASP A 191 6.70 -11.93 32.84
C ASP A 191 6.98 -11.08 31.60
N LEU A 192 6.35 -11.38 30.47
CA LEU A 192 6.60 -10.65 29.22
C LEU A 192 5.72 -9.41 29.15
N LYS A 193 6.35 -8.26 28.86
CA LYS A 193 5.67 -6.96 28.70
C LYS A 193 5.83 -6.46 27.25
N PRO A 194 4.93 -6.84 26.34
CA PRO A 194 5.00 -6.44 24.94
C PRO A 194 5.03 -4.91 24.74
N GLU A 195 4.49 -4.17 25.69
CA GLU A 195 4.46 -2.70 25.68
C GLU A 195 5.85 -2.06 25.74
N THR A 196 6.85 -2.80 26.25
CA THR A 196 8.25 -2.32 26.41
C THR A 196 9.21 -2.90 25.38
N MET A 197 8.73 -3.81 24.51
CA MET A 197 9.54 -4.44 23.47
C MET A 197 9.48 -3.60 22.18
N THR A 198 10.57 -3.62 21.40
CA THR A 198 10.52 -3.13 20.03
C THR A 198 9.70 -4.10 19.13
N ASP A 199 9.32 -3.66 17.96
CA ASP A 199 8.58 -4.50 17.01
C ASP A 199 9.42 -5.70 16.57
N GLU A 200 10.73 -5.49 16.34
CA GLU A 200 11.68 -6.54 15.97
C GLU A 200 11.88 -7.57 17.09
N GLU A 201 11.97 -7.11 18.34
CA GLU A 201 12.07 -7.99 19.50
C GLU A 201 10.83 -8.86 19.65
N LEU A 202 9.65 -8.26 19.49
CA LEU A 202 8.37 -8.96 19.61
C LEU A 202 8.16 -9.95 18.46
N GLU A 203 8.49 -9.55 17.23
CA GLU A 203 8.46 -10.42 16.06
C GLU A 203 9.42 -11.60 16.21
N SER A 204 10.66 -11.33 16.61
CA SER A 204 11.68 -12.36 16.84
C SER A 204 11.26 -13.36 17.92
N PHE A 205 10.67 -12.86 19.01
CA PHE A 205 10.14 -13.71 20.08
C PHE A 205 9.03 -14.63 19.59
N VAL A 206 8.04 -14.11 18.86
CA VAL A 206 6.91 -14.89 18.32
C VAL A 206 7.42 -15.91 17.30
N LYS A 207 8.29 -15.53 16.38
CA LYS A 207 8.90 -16.42 15.38
C LYS A 207 9.72 -17.54 16.04
N GLY A 208 10.54 -17.21 17.02
CA GLY A 208 11.37 -18.20 17.74
C GLY A 208 10.56 -19.24 18.51
N ARG A 209 9.35 -18.89 18.92
CA ARG A 209 8.45 -19.76 19.67
C ARG A 209 7.35 -20.42 18.84
N TYR A 210 7.21 -20.07 17.58
CA TYR A 210 6.11 -20.51 16.71
C TYR A 210 5.85 -22.01 16.75
N LYS A 211 6.92 -22.83 16.70
CA LYS A 211 6.81 -24.30 16.70
C LYS A 211 6.50 -24.91 18.08
N SER A 212 6.75 -24.18 19.16
CA SER A 212 6.54 -24.65 20.54
C SER A 212 5.18 -24.27 21.12
N LEU A 213 4.42 -23.43 20.42
CA LEU A 213 3.10 -22.98 20.85
C LEU A 213 1.98 -23.87 20.28
N PRO A 214 0.82 -23.93 20.96
CA PRO A 214 -0.38 -24.50 20.35
C PRO A 214 -0.66 -23.87 18.99
N LYS A 215 -1.02 -24.67 18.00
CA LYS A 215 -1.17 -24.23 16.58
C LYS A 215 -2.04 -22.99 16.42
N GLU A 216 -3.18 -22.96 17.09
CA GLU A 216 -4.11 -21.81 17.01
C GLU A 216 -3.49 -20.53 17.57
N LEU A 217 -2.81 -20.64 18.72
CA LEU A 217 -2.14 -19.50 19.35
C LEU A 217 -0.96 -19.01 18.52
N SER A 218 -0.16 -19.91 17.95
CA SER A 218 0.96 -19.54 17.09
C SER A 218 0.50 -18.83 15.83
N GLN A 219 -0.56 -19.30 15.18
CA GLN A 219 -1.13 -18.63 13.99
C GLN A 219 -1.70 -17.26 14.33
N LEU A 220 -2.34 -17.13 15.47
CA LEU A 220 -2.95 -15.89 15.94
C LEU A 220 -1.88 -14.82 16.24
N LEU A 221 -0.84 -15.18 17.00
CA LEU A 221 0.27 -14.29 17.32
C LEU A 221 1.08 -13.93 16.08
N PHE A 222 1.30 -14.89 15.18
CA PHE A 222 2.00 -14.62 13.92
C PHE A 222 1.26 -13.58 13.07
N ARG A 223 -0.07 -13.71 12.93
CA ARG A 223 -0.89 -12.72 12.22
C ARG A 223 -0.85 -11.35 12.90
N ALA A 224 -0.88 -11.30 14.22
CA ALA A 224 -0.79 -10.05 14.97
C ALA A 224 0.55 -9.34 14.68
N VAL A 225 1.67 -10.07 14.74
CA VAL A 225 3.00 -9.54 14.46
C VAL A 225 3.16 -9.12 12.99
N GLN A 226 2.53 -9.83 12.04
CA GLN A 226 2.54 -9.41 10.63
C GLN A 226 1.87 -8.04 10.42
N ASN A 227 0.85 -7.69 11.21
CA ASN A 227 0.24 -6.36 11.11
C ASN A 227 1.19 -5.23 11.55
N MET A 228 2.19 -5.51 12.40
CA MET A 228 3.21 -4.51 12.80
C MET A 228 4.15 -4.13 11.65
N ARG A 229 4.09 -4.83 10.54
CA ARG A 229 4.80 -4.51 9.29
C ARG A 229 3.99 -3.60 8.35
N HIS A 230 2.99 -2.94 8.88
CA HIS A 230 2.22 -1.89 8.23
C HIS A 230 2.29 -0.64 9.09
N LEU A 231 1.89 0.50 8.55
CA LEU A 231 1.78 1.70 9.38
C LEU A 231 0.65 1.56 10.40
N SER A 232 0.93 1.92 11.66
CA SER A 232 -0.13 2.16 12.63
C SER A 232 -0.93 3.41 12.26
N LYS A 233 -2.16 3.51 12.77
CA LYS A 233 -2.98 4.71 12.58
C LYS A 233 -2.34 5.96 13.20
N GLU A 234 -1.55 5.79 14.27
CA GLU A 234 -0.82 6.87 14.95
C GLU A 234 0.29 7.42 14.07
N GLN A 235 1.08 6.54 13.44
CA GLN A 235 2.13 6.91 12.48
C GLN A 235 1.53 7.61 11.26
N ALA A 236 0.46 7.04 10.68
CA ALA A 236 -0.23 7.61 9.54
C ALA A 236 -0.76 9.03 9.85
N ARG A 237 -1.46 9.20 10.97
CA ARG A 237 -1.99 10.49 11.41
C ARG A 237 -0.90 11.51 11.75
N SER A 238 0.25 11.06 12.27
CA SER A 238 1.40 11.93 12.50
C SER A 238 1.97 12.47 11.18
N TYR A 239 2.12 11.60 10.18
CA TYR A 239 2.53 12.01 8.84
C TYR A 239 1.55 13.00 8.20
N VAL A 240 0.25 12.70 8.27
CA VAL A 240 -0.81 13.55 7.70
C VAL A 240 -0.78 14.96 8.31
N ARG A 241 -0.62 15.10 9.63
CA ARG A 241 -0.51 16.42 10.29
C ARG A 241 0.65 17.27 9.78
N GLN A 242 1.69 16.64 9.26
CA GLN A 242 2.91 17.34 8.77
C GLN A 242 2.89 17.61 7.27
N HIS A 243 2.12 16.84 6.49
CA HIS A 243 2.19 16.83 5.03
C HIS A 243 0.86 17.14 4.33
N LEU A 244 -0.25 17.24 5.06
CA LEU A 244 -1.53 17.67 4.51
C LEU A 244 -1.64 19.19 4.57
N LYS A 245 -2.05 19.83 3.48
CA LYS A 245 -2.38 21.27 3.45
C LYS A 245 -3.58 21.57 4.36
N GLU A 246 -3.75 22.81 4.77
CA GLU A 246 -4.77 23.25 5.73
C GLU A 246 -6.20 22.85 5.30
N ASP A 247 -6.52 23.03 4.02
CA ASP A 247 -7.82 22.65 3.43
C ASP A 247 -7.79 21.27 2.75
N GLY A 248 -6.81 20.45 3.06
CA GLY A 248 -6.60 19.15 2.41
C GLY A 248 -7.54 18.07 2.92
N GLN A 249 -7.64 16.97 2.16
CA GLN A 249 -8.47 15.81 2.48
C GLN A 249 -7.61 14.60 2.84
N TYR A 250 -7.98 13.91 3.91
CA TYR A 250 -7.35 12.66 4.31
C TYR A 250 -8.33 11.49 4.27
N PHE A 251 -7.92 10.43 3.60
CA PHE A 251 -8.61 9.14 3.57
C PHE A 251 -7.69 8.08 4.19
N GLU A 252 -8.08 7.58 5.36
CA GLU A 252 -7.39 6.47 6.01
C GLU A 252 -7.86 5.17 5.36
N ILE A 253 -6.95 4.47 4.70
CA ILE A 253 -7.21 3.26 3.91
C ILE A 253 -6.51 2.05 4.53
N HIS A 254 -6.76 0.84 3.98
CA HIS A 254 -6.11 -0.43 4.34
C HIS A 254 -6.14 -0.75 5.84
N ARG A 255 -7.34 -0.69 6.45
CA ARG A 255 -7.54 -0.95 7.87
C ARG A 255 -7.65 -2.44 8.15
N SER A 256 -6.94 -2.91 9.17
CA SER A 256 -7.13 -4.28 9.67
C SER A 256 -8.54 -4.44 10.27
N SER A 257 -9.28 -5.44 9.81
CA SER A 257 -10.61 -5.73 10.36
C SER A 257 -10.57 -6.15 11.84
N LYS A 258 -9.42 -6.63 12.33
CA LYS A 258 -9.25 -7.18 13.66
C LYS A 258 -8.52 -6.25 14.63
N PHE A 259 -7.49 -5.53 14.15
CA PHE A 259 -6.59 -4.76 15.00
C PHE A 259 -6.77 -3.25 14.89
N TYR A 260 -7.83 -2.81 14.22
CA TYR A 260 -8.17 -1.41 14.10
C TYR A 260 -9.39 -1.09 14.99
N GLN A 261 -9.21 -0.22 15.97
CA GLN A 261 -10.31 0.36 16.75
C GLN A 261 -10.69 1.73 16.21
N ARG A 262 -12.00 1.96 16.04
CA ARG A 262 -12.56 3.21 15.51
C ARG A 262 -12.51 4.35 16.52
#